data_ac67ee96a9b5fbc130d9e5d2d98248fa
#
_entry.id   ac67ee96a9b5fbc130d9e5d2d98248fa
#
_cell.length_a   1.000
_cell.length_b   1.000
_cell.length_c   1.000
_cell.angle_alpha   90.00
_cell.angle_beta   90.00
_cell.angle_gamma   90.00
#
_symmetry.space_group_name_H-M   'P 1'
#
loop_
_entity.id
_entity.type
_entity.pdbx_description
1 polymer ?
#
loop_
_entity_poly.entity_id
_entity_poly.type
_entity_poly.pdbx_seq_one_letter_code
_entity_poly.pdbx_strand_id
1 'polypeptide(L)'
;MKYLISGGSGFLGDELARELKKQGAWLRNFDLMSSSSVQIFDNEFVGDLRDLGDCILATKGVDVVFHTAAAVPLIKNNKVFKDTNILGTDNLLRASLLNGVKKFVFVSSSAVFGFPTSNPITDMSSRTPFEAYGKSKLSAEEICKSYINQNMIIHIVRPRTILGPNRLGLFSVIFRLIEENAAVPIFNKGRLIYDFIHVEDLCRALIRVSQLEGNLILNLGSREKFTLLEVLEILITRTESKSSLVNFPTWPTKLLLSIAARIKLVPFAPYQIKLYGEEFYFDDRASWRLLHLTPKFSSAEAILAAYESYMLEITSLNSVSVHKSRRISSALKIDLMVWCLIRLNLIYAKNK
;
A
#
# COMPACT_ATOMS: atom_id res chain seq x y z
N MET A 1 13.02 -4.84 23.92
CA MET A 1 13.49 -4.20 22.68
C MET A 1 12.77 -2.88 22.48
N LYS A 2 13.52 -1.90 21.99
CA LYS A 2 13.00 -0.56 21.64
C LYS A 2 12.95 -0.44 20.12
N TYR A 3 11.79 -0.10 19.61
CA TYR A 3 11.53 -0.02 18.17
C TYR A 3 11.29 1.43 17.75
N LEU A 4 11.87 1.81 16.62
CA LEU A 4 11.51 3.01 15.88
C LEU A 4 10.64 2.63 14.69
N ILE A 5 9.53 3.32 14.49
CA ILE A 5 8.73 3.23 13.27
C ILE A 5 8.81 4.56 12.56
N SER A 6 9.57 4.64 11.46
CA SER A 6 9.50 5.81 10.60
C SER A 6 8.25 5.73 9.73
N GLY A 7 7.48 6.80 9.68
CA GLY A 7 6.15 6.79 9.08
C GLY A 7 5.10 6.16 9.98
N GLY A 8 5.29 6.24 11.31
CA GLY A 8 4.40 5.64 12.30
C GLY A 8 2.99 6.27 12.32
N SER A 9 2.85 7.51 11.88
CA SER A 9 1.55 8.17 11.73
C SER A 9 0.81 7.79 10.43
N GLY A 10 1.45 7.00 9.56
CA GLY A 10 0.87 6.48 8.33
C GLY A 10 0.08 5.19 8.55
N PHE A 11 -0.67 4.75 7.53
CA PHE A 11 -1.51 3.55 7.58
C PHE A 11 -0.79 2.30 8.08
N LEU A 12 0.33 1.91 7.43
CA LEU A 12 1.08 0.70 7.81
C LEU A 12 1.80 0.88 9.15
N GLY A 13 2.34 2.09 9.40
CA GLY A 13 3.07 2.37 10.63
C GLY A 13 2.20 2.32 11.86
N ASP A 14 0.98 2.86 11.79
CA ASP A 14 0.00 2.83 12.87
C ASP A 14 -0.47 1.40 13.18
N GLU A 15 -0.80 0.60 12.16
CA GLU A 15 -1.18 -0.81 12.35
C GLU A 15 -0.02 -1.65 12.93
N LEU A 16 1.20 -1.43 12.43
CA LEU A 16 2.39 -2.09 12.97
C LEU A 16 2.64 -1.71 14.44
N ALA A 17 2.44 -0.44 14.78
CA ALA A 17 2.56 0.03 16.15
C ALA A 17 1.53 -0.63 17.07
N ARG A 18 0.27 -0.76 16.63
CA ARG A 18 -0.79 -1.47 17.38
C ARG A 18 -0.41 -2.92 17.64
N GLU A 19 0.07 -3.63 16.63
CA GLU A 19 0.46 -5.04 16.78
C GLU A 19 1.67 -5.22 17.70
N LEU A 20 2.67 -4.35 17.61
CA LEU A 20 3.82 -4.37 18.52
C LEU A 20 3.43 -3.99 19.96
N LYS A 21 2.52 -3.03 20.13
CA LYS A 21 2.05 -2.61 21.46
C LYS A 21 1.30 -3.71 22.19
N LYS A 22 0.52 -4.54 21.49
CA LYS A 22 -0.11 -5.74 22.05
C LYS A 22 0.90 -6.73 22.63
N GLN A 23 2.16 -6.70 22.14
CA GLN A 23 3.26 -7.53 22.65
C GLN A 23 4.10 -6.82 23.74
N GLY A 24 3.67 -5.67 24.24
CA GLY A 24 4.35 -4.90 25.28
C GLY A 24 5.62 -4.20 24.81
N ALA A 25 5.79 -3.95 23.50
CA ALA A 25 6.96 -3.27 22.94
C ALA A 25 7.01 -1.80 23.33
N TRP A 26 8.24 -1.27 23.53
CA TRP A 26 8.47 0.15 23.61
C TRP A 26 8.66 0.73 22.20
N LEU A 27 7.87 1.77 21.87
CA LEU A 27 7.73 2.28 20.51
C LEU A 27 8.05 3.78 20.43
N ARG A 28 8.88 4.16 19.46
CA ARG A 28 9.06 5.54 19.04
C ARG A 28 8.46 5.76 17.66
N ASN A 29 7.59 6.78 17.53
CA ASN A 29 7.20 7.31 16.24
C ASN A 29 8.27 8.26 15.69
N PHE A 30 8.55 8.19 14.39
CA PHE A 30 9.31 9.19 13.66
C PHE A 30 8.58 9.55 12.38
N ASP A 31 7.92 10.70 12.37
CA ASP A 31 7.10 11.15 11.26
C ASP A 31 7.12 12.68 11.16
N LEU A 32 6.64 13.22 10.04
CA LEU A 32 6.44 14.66 9.84
C LEU A 32 5.32 15.22 10.73
N MET A 33 4.46 14.36 11.26
CA MET A 33 3.34 14.70 12.14
C MET A 33 3.25 13.71 13.30
N SER A 34 2.75 14.16 14.44
CA SER A 34 2.41 13.27 15.55
C SER A 34 1.30 12.29 15.13
N SER A 35 1.29 11.12 15.74
CA SER A 35 0.25 10.13 15.53
C SER A 35 -1.11 10.65 16.03
N SER A 36 -2.16 10.38 15.27
CA SER A 36 -3.54 10.60 15.73
C SER A 36 -4.01 9.53 16.72
N SER A 37 -3.29 8.42 16.81
CA SER A 37 -3.59 7.30 17.69
C SER A 37 -3.05 7.59 19.09
N VAL A 38 -3.94 8.00 19.99
CA VAL A 38 -3.58 8.36 21.35
C VAL A 38 -2.93 7.18 22.08
N GLN A 39 -1.75 7.42 22.69
CA GLN A 39 -1.04 6.51 23.61
C GLN A 39 -0.49 5.20 23.01
N ILE A 40 -0.39 5.06 21.69
CA ILE A 40 0.26 3.86 21.10
C ILE A 40 1.78 3.96 21.22
N PHE A 41 2.35 5.12 20.96
CA PHE A 41 3.78 5.36 21.04
C PHE A 41 4.20 5.83 22.45
N ASP A 42 5.29 5.27 22.95
CA ASP A 42 5.90 5.70 24.21
C ASP A 42 6.71 7.01 24.03
N ASN A 43 7.11 7.28 22.79
CA ASN A 43 7.82 8.50 22.42
C ASN A 43 7.42 8.95 21.01
N GLU A 44 7.10 10.22 20.88
CA GLU A 44 6.80 10.88 19.60
C GLU A 44 7.98 11.76 19.20
N PHE A 45 8.55 11.53 18.03
CA PHE A 45 9.57 12.38 17.43
C PHE A 45 9.07 12.93 16.10
N VAL A 46 8.66 14.18 16.11
CA VAL A 46 8.24 14.89 14.89
C VAL A 46 9.51 15.45 14.22
N GLY A 47 9.79 14.99 12.99
CA GLY A 47 10.98 15.37 12.25
C GLY A 47 10.94 14.86 10.80
N ASP A 48 11.97 15.17 10.05
CA ASP A 48 12.05 14.91 8.61
C ASP A 48 13.17 13.93 8.27
N LEU A 49 12.85 12.84 7.57
CA LEU A 49 13.84 11.88 7.07
C LEU A 49 14.92 12.52 6.18
N ARG A 50 14.61 13.65 5.54
CA ARG A 50 15.55 14.37 4.69
C ARG A 50 16.63 15.11 5.49
N ASP A 51 16.40 15.28 6.79
CA ASP A 51 17.38 15.83 7.72
C ASP A 51 18.12 14.69 8.46
N LEU A 52 19.44 14.63 8.29
CA LEU A 52 20.27 13.62 8.94
C LEU A 52 20.30 13.81 10.46
N GLY A 53 20.25 15.05 10.95
CA GLY A 53 20.22 15.36 12.39
C GLY A 53 18.98 14.80 13.05
N ASP A 54 17.80 14.98 12.43
CA ASP A 54 16.55 14.40 12.90
C ASP A 54 16.63 12.88 12.94
N CYS A 55 17.18 12.24 11.89
CA CYS A 55 17.37 10.79 11.84
C CYS A 55 18.30 10.30 12.99
N ILE A 56 19.39 11.02 13.27
CA ILE A 56 20.32 10.69 14.38
C ILE A 56 19.60 10.78 15.73
N LEU A 57 18.84 11.84 15.96
CA LEU A 57 18.09 12.00 17.21
C LEU A 57 17.00 10.93 17.35
N ALA A 58 16.26 10.64 16.27
CA ALA A 58 15.19 9.66 16.26
C ALA A 58 15.69 8.23 16.55
N THR A 59 16.86 7.84 16.02
CA THR A 59 17.41 6.47 16.18
C THR A 59 18.17 6.25 17.49
N LYS A 60 18.41 7.30 18.30
CA LYS A 60 19.17 7.19 19.55
C LYS A 60 18.52 6.23 20.56
N GLY A 61 19.26 5.20 20.96
CA GLY A 61 18.84 4.23 21.95
C GLY A 61 17.74 3.26 21.46
N VAL A 62 17.62 3.06 20.15
CA VAL A 62 16.69 2.13 19.48
C VAL A 62 17.42 0.84 19.09
N ASP A 63 16.78 -0.30 19.27
CA ASP A 63 17.34 -1.61 18.88
C ASP A 63 17.00 -1.99 17.43
N VAL A 64 15.78 -1.67 16.99
CA VAL A 64 15.23 -2.06 15.69
C VAL A 64 14.51 -0.89 15.03
N VAL A 65 14.76 -0.69 13.74
CA VAL A 65 14.08 0.31 12.92
C VAL A 65 13.16 -0.39 11.92
N PHE A 66 11.88 -0.02 11.93
CA PHE A 66 10.94 -0.30 10.84
C PHE A 66 10.81 0.94 9.96
N HIS A 67 11.32 0.87 8.75
CA HIS A 67 11.25 1.97 7.80
C HIS A 67 10.03 1.83 6.89
N THR A 68 8.89 2.38 7.33
CA THR A 68 7.62 2.37 6.59
C THR A 68 7.32 3.68 5.89
N ALA A 69 8.01 4.76 6.26
CA ALA A 69 7.84 6.07 5.63
C ALA A 69 8.21 6.05 4.15
N ALA A 70 7.34 6.59 3.33
CA ALA A 70 7.61 6.78 1.91
C ALA A 70 6.66 7.82 1.30
N ALA A 71 7.17 8.59 0.34
CA ALA A 71 6.33 9.28 -0.62
C ALA A 71 5.65 8.23 -1.52
N VAL A 72 4.32 8.28 -1.63
CA VAL A 72 3.51 7.31 -2.37
C VAL A 72 3.12 7.82 -3.76
N PRO A 73 2.74 6.94 -4.71
CA PRO A 73 2.50 7.30 -6.12
C PRO A 73 1.41 8.34 -6.39
N LEU A 74 0.65 8.77 -5.40
CA LEU A 74 -0.33 9.85 -5.53
C LEU A 74 0.32 11.24 -5.66
N ILE A 75 1.60 11.36 -5.35
CA ILE A 75 2.37 12.60 -5.43
C ILE A 75 2.86 12.79 -6.87
N LYS A 76 2.57 13.96 -7.45
CA LYS A 76 2.93 14.29 -8.84
C LYS A 76 4.37 14.79 -9.03
N ASN A 77 5.07 15.14 -7.95
CA ASN A 77 6.41 15.70 -7.99
C ASN A 77 7.46 14.60 -7.81
N ASN A 78 8.19 14.27 -8.90
CA ASN A 78 9.24 13.25 -8.88
C ASN A 78 10.41 13.58 -7.93
N LYS A 79 10.67 14.87 -7.62
CA LYS A 79 11.71 15.28 -6.67
C LYS A 79 11.42 14.73 -5.26
N VAL A 80 10.16 14.71 -4.85
CA VAL A 80 9.75 14.20 -3.54
C VAL A 80 10.13 12.72 -3.38
N PHE A 81 10.01 11.90 -4.45
CA PHE A 81 10.45 10.50 -4.38
C PHE A 81 11.96 10.38 -4.17
N LYS A 82 12.76 11.23 -4.84
CA LYS A 82 14.21 11.23 -4.65
C LYS A 82 14.59 11.66 -3.25
N ASP A 83 14.01 12.76 -2.79
CA ASP A 83 14.37 13.37 -1.51
C ASP A 83 13.90 12.50 -0.31
N THR A 84 12.67 11.98 -0.37
CA THR A 84 12.13 11.20 0.76
C THR A 84 12.51 9.72 0.68
N ASN A 85 12.31 9.06 -0.49
CA ASN A 85 12.47 7.61 -0.55
C ASN A 85 13.93 7.19 -0.72
N ILE A 86 14.79 8.02 -1.33
CA ILE A 86 16.19 7.68 -1.56
C ILE A 86 17.07 8.33 -0.48
N LEU A 87 17.13 9.66 -0.44
CA LEU A 87 17.97 10.38 0.54
C LEU A 87 17.49 10.10 1.98
N GLY A 88 16.17 10.11 2.23
CA GLY A 88 15.63 9.80 3.54
C GLY A 88 15.95 8.38 4.02
N THR A 89 15.95 7.40 3.13
CA THR A 89 16.38 6.03 3.47
C THR A 89 17.87 5.97 3.80
N ASP A 90 18.73 6.64 3.01
CA ASP A 90 20.17 6.70 3.28
C ASP A 90 20.46 7.39 4.62
N ASN A 91 19.86 8.54 4.90
CA ASN A 91 19.99 9.23 6.17
C ASN A 91 19.60 8.36 7.36
N LEU A 92 18.46 7.65 7.25
CA LEU A 92 17.99 6.79 8.34
C LEU A 92 18.90 5.58 8.56
N LEU A 93 19.46 5.00 7.49
CA LEU A 93 20.44 3.91 7.58
C LEU A 93 21.74 4.38 8.22
N ARG A 94 22.28 5.53 7.78
CA ARG A 94 23.48 6.16 8.38
C ARG A 94 23.29 6.43 9.87
N ALA A 95 22.16 7.04 10.21
CA ALA A 95 21.81 7.35 11.60
C ALA A 95 21.67 6.06 12.45
N SER A 96 21.04 5.03 11.88
CA SER A 96 20.89 3.72 12.52
C SER A 96 22.24 3.06 12.81
N LEU A 97 23.15 3.09 11.83
CA LEU A 97 24.50 2.56 12.00
C LEU A 97 25.29 3.32 13.08
N LEU A 98 25.24 4.66 13.04
CA LEU A 98 25.92 5.53 14.02
C LEU A 98 25.44 5.29 15.46
N ASN A 99 24.17 5.00 15.65
CA ASN A 99 23.56 4.76 16.96
C ASN A 99 23.53 3.28 17.37
N GLY A 100 24.15 2.38 16.60
CA GLY A 100 24.28 0.97 16.95
C GLY A 100 22.94 0.20 16.87
N VAL A 101 22.02 0.62 15.99
CA VAL A 101 20.80 -0.13 15.69
C VAL A 101 21.17 -1.52 15.19
N LYS A 102 20.56 -2.55 15.74
CA LYS A 102 20.90 -3.95 15.44
C LYS A 102 20.24 -4.43 14.15
N LYS A 103 19.01 -4.02 13.92
CA LYS A 103 18.21 -4.51 12.78
C LYS A 103 17.44 -3.36 12.10
N PHE A 104 17.44 -3.39 10.79
CA PHE A 104 16.73 -2.42 9.95
C PHE A 104 15.80 -3.16 8.99
N VAL A 105 14.50 -2.94 9.10
CA VAL A 105 13.47 -3.56 8.26
C VAL A 105 12.94 -2.51 7.29
N PHE A 106 13.34 -2.62 6.04
CA PHE A 106 12.90 -1.71 4.97
C PHE A 106 11.66 -2.24 4.28
N VAL A 107 10.58 -1.48 4.31
CA VAL A 107 9.38 -1.77 3.52
C VAL A 107 9.53 -1.20 2.12
N SER A 108 9.85 -2.07 1.17
CA SER A 108 9.91 -1.78 -0.26
C SER A 108 8.52 -1.88 -0.90
N SER A 109 8.43 -2.35 -2.13
CA SER A 109 7.16 -2.49 -2.85
C SER A 109 7.30 -3.46 -4.02
N SER A 110 6.22 -4.12 -4.40
CA SER A 110 6.14 -4.86 -5.66
C SER A 110 6.34 -3.98 -6.90
N ALA A 111 6.22 -2.66 -6.79
CA ALA A 111 6.47 -1.70 -7.88
C ALA A 111 7.91 -1.75 -8.42
N VAL A 112 8.87 -2.33 -7.68
CA VAL A 112 10.25 -2.53 -8.15
C VAL A 112 10.36 -3.47 -9.35
N PHE A 113 9.36 -4.34 -9.57
CA PHE A 113 9.34 -5.26 -10.71
C PHE A 113 8.83 -4.61 -12.01
N GLY A 114 8.11 -3.48 -11.91
CA GLY A 114 7.52 -2.83 -13.08
C GLY A 114 6.43 -3.67 -13.73
N PHE A 115 6.50 -3.86 -15.03
CA PHE A 115 5.66 -4.82 -15.76
C PHE A 115 6.34 -6.19 -15.73
N PRO A 116 5.74 -7.19 -15.10
CA PRO A 116 6.34 -8.52 -15.07
C PRO A 116 6.33 -9.13 -16.47
N THR A 117 7.44 -9.73 -16.87
CA THR A 117 7.54 -10.46 -18.13
C THR A 117 6.89 -11.85 -18.04
N SER A 118 6.67 -12.33 -16.83
CA SER A 118 6.00 -13.61 -16.53
C SER A 118 5.37 -13.56 -15.14
N ASN A 119 4.32 -14.32 -14.93
CA ASN A 119 3.70 -14.58 -13.63
C ASN A 119 3.69 -16.07 -13.32
N PRO A 120 3.79 -16.47 -12.06
CA PRO A 120 4.01 -15.62 -10.88
C PRO A 120 5.38 -14.93 -10.88
N ILE A 121 5.45 -13.75 -10.23
CA ILE A 121 6.73 -13.09 -9.96
C ILE A 121 7.44 -13.85 -8.84
N THR A 122 8.72 -14.12 -9.04
CA THR A 122 9.61 -14.80 -8.11
C THR A 122 10.76 -13.88 -7.66
N ASP A 123 11.63 -14.38 -6.77
CA ASP A 123 12.84 -13.67 -6.36
C ASP A 123 13.82 -13.46 -7.52
N MET A 124 13.76 -14.33 -8.54
CA MET A 124 14.60 -14.28 -9.74
C MET A 124 14.06 -13.33 -10.82
N SER A 125 12.83 -12.85 -10.68
CA SER A 125 12.21 -11.95 -11.66
C SER A 125 12.96 -10.62 -11.77
N SER A 126 13.09 -10.11 -12.99
CA SER A 126 13.77 -8.85 -13.28
C SER A 126 13.09 -7.67 -12.61
N ARG A 127 13.88 -6.79 -12.02
CA ARG A 127 13.42 -5.55 -11.39
C ARG A 127 13.59 -4.39 -12.35
N THR A 128 12.54 -4.07 -13.09
CA THR A 128 12.54 -3.06 -14.17
C THR A 128 11.42 -2.05 -13.96
N PRO A 129 11.48 -1.25 -12.88
CA PRO A 129 10.43 -0.27 -12.59
C PRO A 129 10.37 0.77 -13.69
N PHE A 130 9.17 1.06 -14.19
CA PHE A 130 8.97 2.04 -15.26
C PHE A 130 8.57 3.42 -14.73
N GLU A 131 8.07 3.53 -13.50
CA GLU A 131 7.59 4.78 -12.91
C GLU A 131 8.49 5.26 -11.75
N ALA A 132 8.38 6.54 -11.40
CA ALA A 132 9.29 7.20 -10.46
C ALA A 132 9.29 6.59 -9.05
N TYR A 133 8.12 6.15 -8.56
CA TYR A 133 8.02 5.52 -7.24
C TYR A 133 8.75 4.17 -7.21
N GLY A 134 8.46 3.26 -8.15
CA GLY A 134 9.15 1.97 -8.21
C GLY A 134 10.66 2.11 -8.39
N LYS A 135 11.10 3.08 -9.21
CA LYS A 135 12.53 3.43 -9.36
C LYS A 135 13.13 3.91 -8.05
N SER A 136 12.42 4.76 -7.30
CA SER A 136 12.91 5.25 -6.01
C SER A 136 13.00 4.13 -4.96
N LYS A 137 12.02 3.20 -4.95
CA LYS A 137 12.07 2.04 -4.05
C LYS A 137 13.20 1.09 -4.41
N LEU A 138 13.44 0.84 -5.71
CA LEU A 138 14.58 0.03 -6.15
C LEU A 138 15.92 0.69 -5.78
N SER A 139 16.08 1.99 -5.99
CA SER A 139 17.28 2.71 -5.55
C SER A 139 17.49 2.63 -4.04
N ALA A 140 16.41 2.73 -3.24
CA ALA A 140 16.49 2.56 -1.80
C ALA A 140 16.87 1.12 -1.38
N GLU A 141 16.42 0.09 -2.11
CA GLU A 141 16.89 -1.29 -1.89
C GLU A 141 18.39 -1.43 -2.14
N GLU A 142 18.93 -0.81 -3.20
CA GLU A 142 20.37 -0.86 -3.48
C GLU A 142 21.18 -0.13 -2.40
N ILE A 143 20.67 0.99 -1.87
CA ILE A 143 21.24 1.64 -0.68
C ILE A 143 21.20 0.69 0.51
N CYS A 144 20.05 0.09 0.84
CA CYS A 144 19.97 -0.89 1.93
C CYS A 144 21.02 -2.00 1.78
N LYS A 145 21.21 -2.53 0.58
CA LYS A 145 22.20 -3.59 0.30
C LYS A 145 23.65 -3.11 0.52
N SER A 146 23.97 -1.84 0.26
CA SER A 146 25.31 -1.32 0.49
C SER A 146 25.70 -1.23 1.98
N TYR A 147 24.71 -1.29 2.87
CA TYR A 147 24.93 -1.35 4.32
C TYR A 147 24.99 -2.79 4.87
N ILE A 148 24.74 -3.80 4.04
CA ILE A 148 24.92 -5.20 4.44
C ILE A 148 26.39 -5.43 4.84
N ASN A 149 26.63 -6.16 5.91
CA ASN A 149 27.96 -6.42 6.50
C ASN A 149 28.58 -5.23 7.29
N GLN A 150 27.80 -4.21 7.63
CA GLN A 150 28.23 -3.08 8.46
C GLN A 150 27.71 -3.19 9.90
N ASN A 151 27.75 -4.37 10.54
CA ASN A 151 27.28 -4.62 11.91
C ASN A 151 25.78 -4.33 12.15
N MET A 152 24.97 -4.32 11.09
CA MET A 152 23.52 -4.16 11.14
C MET A 152 22.86 -5.18 10.20
N ILE A 153 21.87 -5.91 10.71
CA ILE A 153 21.07 -6.83 9.91
C ILE A 153 20.02 -6.02 9.14
N ILE A 154 19.94 -6.25 7.84
CA ILE A 154 19.00 -5.53 6.96
C ILE A 154 18.05 -6.50 6.31
N HIS A 155 16.75 -6.26 6.53
CA HIS A 155 15.70 -6.98 5.85
C HIS A 155 14.97 -6.07 4.87
N ILE A 156 14.69 -6.58 3.67
CA ILE A 156 13.93 -5.89 2.63
C ILE A 156 12.64 -6.66 2.41
N VAL A 157 11.50 -6.04 2.66
CA VAL A 157 10.19 -6.65 2.46
C VAL A 157 9.47 -5.94 1.32
N ARG A 158 9.06 -6.69 0.30
CA ARG A 158 8.33 -6.22 -0.88
C ARG A 158 6.89 -6.71 -0.83
N PRO A 159 5.98 -5.93 -0.22
CA PRO A 159 4.58 -6.31 -0.20
C PRO A 159 3.92 -6.09 -1.57
N ARG A 160 2.89 -6.91 -1.85
CA ARG A 160 1.87 -6.58 -2.85
C ARG A 160 1.06 -5.39 -2.37
N THR A 161 0.07 -4.95 -3.16
CA THR A 161 -0.82 -3.86 -2.77
C THR A 161 -1.45 -4.15 -1.40
N ILE A 162 -1.15 -3.28 -0.44
CA ILE A 162 -1.61 -3.44 0.94
C ILE A 162 -3.04 -2.93 1.04
N LEU A 163 -3.94 -3.78 1.53
CA LEU A 163 -5.33 -3.45 1.82
C LEU A 163 -5.69 -3.80 3.27
N GLY A 164 -6.80 -3.28 3.72
CA GLY A 164 -7.35 -3.50 5.05
C GLY A 164 -8.16 -2.29 5.53
N PRO A 165 -8.62 -2.30 6.78
CA PRO A 165 -9.34 -1.19 7.38
C PRO A 165 -8.61 0.13 7.21
N ASN A 166 -9.32 1.22 6.92
CA ASN A 166 -8.78 2.57 6.70
C ASN A 166 -7.88 2.75 5.46
N ARG A 167 -7.79 1.75 4.56
CA ARG A 167 -7.01 1.84 3.32
C ARG A 167 -7.88 1.54 2.09
N LEU A 168 -8.50 2.57 1.55
CA LEU A 168 -9.43 2.43 0.42
C LEU A 168 -8.71 2.42 -0.94
N GLY A 169 -7.66 3.22 -1.07
CA GLY A 169 -6.91 3.34 -2.33
C GLY A 169 -7.82 3.63 -3.54
N LEU A 170 -7.56 2.93 -4.64
CA LEU A 170 -8.38 2.99 -5.86
C LEU A 170 -9.72 2.28 -5.72
N PHE A 171 -9.85 1.38 -4.76
CA PHE A 171 -11.09 0.64 -4.53
C PHE A 171 -12.22 1.51 -4.01
N SER A 172 -11.95 2.71 -3.48
CA SER A 172 -12.99 3.67 -3.08
C SER A 172 -14.01 3.94 -4.20
N VAL A 173 -13.57 3.96 -5.46
CA VAL A 173 -14.47 4.14 -6.61
C VAL A 173 -15.34 2.91 -6.82
N ILE A 174 -14.76 1.72 -6.75
CA ILE A 174 -15.47 0.44 -6.87
C ILE A 174 -16.47 0.28 -5.73
N PHE A 175 -16.05 0.60 -4.51
CA PHE A 175 -16.88 0.53 -3.31
C PHE A 175 -18.10 1.44 -3.43
N ARG A 176 -17.92 2.66 -3.94
CA ARG A 176 -19.02 3.58 -4.19
C ARG A 176 -19.99 3.06 -5.24
N LEU A 177 -19.50 2.49 -6.33
CA LEU A 177 -20.36 1.89 -7.36
C LEU A 177 -21.19 0.73 -6.78
N ILE A 178 -20.58 -0.09 -5.92
CA ILE A 178 -21.27 -1.21 -5.26
C ILE A 178 -22.31 -0.70 -4.26
N GLU A 179 -22.00 0.31 -3.46
CA GLU A 179 -22.93 0.96 -2.52
C GLU A 179 -24.17 1.51 -3.27
N GLU A 180 -23.94 2.17 -4.40
CA GLU A 180 -25.00 2.76 -5.22
C GLU A 180 -25.72 1.76 -6.14
N ASN A 181 -25.41 0.46 -6.06
CA ASN A 181 -25.93 -0.61 -6.94
C ASN A 181 -25.70 -0.32 -8.44
N ALA A 182 -24.64 0.42 -8.74
CA ALA A 182 -24.26 0.77 -10.11
C ALA A 182 -23.42 -0.33 -10.74
N ALA A 183 -23.30 -0.33 -12.08
CA ALA A 183 -22.44 -1.29 -12.75
C ALA A 183 -20.97 -0.99 -12.53
N VAL A 184 -20.21 -2.05 -12.21
CA VAL A 184 -18.77 -2.00 -11.96
C VAL A 184 -18.01 -2.37 -13.24
N PRO A 185 -17.13 -1.49 -13.75
CA PRO A 185 -16.35 -1.78 -14.93
C PRO A 185 -15.25 -2.82 -14.65
N ILE A 186 -15.18 -3.85 -15.50
CA ILE A 186 -14.10 -4.83 -15.49
C ILE A 186 -13.41 -4.87 -16.86
N PHE A 187 -12.18 -5.39 -16.89
CA PHE A 187 -11.38 -5.56 -18.10
C PHE A 187 -10.95 -7.00 -18.25
N ASN A 188 -10.67 -7.44 -19.49
CA ASN A 188 -10.33 -8.84 -19.77
C ASN A 188 -11.32 -9.83 -19.15
N LYS A 189 -12.61 -9.47 -19.10
CA LYS A 189 -13.66 -10.25 -18.41
C LYS A 189 -13.33 -10.55 -16.93
N GLY A 190 -12.47 -9.74 -16.31
CA GLY A 190 -12.04 -9.89 -14.92
C GLY A 190 -11.14 -11.10 -14.65
N ARG A 191 -10.61 -11.78 -15.66
CA ARG A 191 -9.89 -13.07 -15.53
C ARG A 191 -8.44 -12.94 -15.05
N LEU A 192 -7.94 -11.71 -14.87
CA LEU A 192 -6.58 -11.47 -14.40
C LEU A 192 -6.49 -11.61 -12.88
N ILE A 193 -5.43 -12.26 -12.42
CA ILE A 193 -5.16 -12.43 -11.00
C ILE A 193 -4.62 -11.11 -10.42
N TYR A 194 -5.28 -10.65 -9.36
CA TYR A 194 -4.85 -9.53 -8.54
C TYR A 194 -4.54 -10.01 -7.13
N ASP A 195 -3.33 -9.74 -6.70
CA ASP A 195 -2.85 -10.15 -5.39
C ASP A 195 -2.80 -8.93 -4.45
N PHE A 196 -3.44 -9.03 -3.28
CA PHE A 196 -3.52 -7.99 -2.26
C PHE A 196 -3.14 -8.59 -0.91
N ILE A 197 -2.17 -7.98 -0.25
CA ILE A 197 -1.82 -8.41 1.11
C ILE A 197 -2.66 -7.65 2.14
N HIS A 198 -3.25 -8.37 3.10
CA HIS A 198 -3.90 -7.74 4.25
C HIS A 198 -2.87 -7.09 5.18
N VAL A 199 -3.17 -5.89 5.67
CA VAL A 199 -2.23 -5.13 6.52
C VAL A 199 -1.81 -5.90 7.77
N GLU A 200 -2.71 -6.66 8.40
CA GLU A 200 -2.38 -7.50 9.57
C GLU A 200 -1.34 -8.57 9.21
N ASP A 201 -1.50 -9.27 8.09
CA ASP A 201 -0.53 -10.28 7.65
C ASP A 201 0.84 -9.67 7.37
N LEU A 202 0.86 -8.48 6.76
CA LEU A 202 2.11 -7.75 6.55
C LEU A 202 2.75 -7.34 7.89
N CYS A 203 1.99 -6.83 8.85
CA CYS A 203 2.50 -6.48 10.18
C CYS A 203 3.08 -7.70 10.90
N ARG A 204 2.39 -8.84 10.87
CA ARG A 204 2.89 -10.11 11.43
C ARG A 204 4.21 -10.53 10.78
N ALA A 205 4.31 -10.41 9.47
CA ALA A 205 5.54 -10.72 8.72
C ALA A 205 6.68 -9.76 9.06
N LEU A 206 6.42 -8.44 9.16
CA LEU A 206 7.42 -7.43 9.54
C LEU A 206 7.94 -7.66 10.96
N ILE A 207 7.06 -7.96 11.91
CA ILE A 207 7.45 -8.30 13.29
C ILE A 207 8.31 -9.58 13.28
N ARG A 208 7.86 -10.61 12.58
CA ARG A 208 8.58 -11.88 12.53
C ARG A 208 9.95 -11.75 11.89
N VAL A 209 10.08 -11.03 10.76
CA VAL A 209 11.37 -10.85 10.09
C VAL A 209 12.36 -10.09 10.97
N SER A 210 11.90 -9.12 11.77
CA SER A 210 12.76 -8.38 12.71
C SER A 210 13.37 -9.26 13.82
N GLN A 211 12.83 -10.44 14.04
CA GLN A 211 13.32 -11.42 15.02
C GLN A 211 14.36 -12.39 14.42
N LEU A 212 14.44 -12.48 13.09
CA LEU A 212 15.31 -13.41 12.40
C LEU A 212 16.73 -12.85 12.27
N GLU A 213 17.70 -13.77 12.14
CA GLU A 213 19.09 -13.45 11.87
C GLU A 213 19.40 -13.54 10.36
N GLY A 214 20.46 -12.86 9.95
CA GLY A 214 20.86 -12.75 8.54
C GLY A 214 20.02 -11.75 7.76
N ASN A 215 20.52 -11.38 6.59
CA ASN A 215 19.85 -10.39 5.72
C ASN A 215 18.87 -11.11 4.79
N LEU A 216 17.62 -10.65 4.78
CA LEU A 216 16.55 -11.30 4.02
C LEU A 216 15.89 -10.32 3.05
N ILE A 217 15.53 -10.84 1.87
CA ILE A 217 14.70 -10.14 0.90
C ILE A 217 13.46 -11.00 0.64
N LEU A 218 12.28 -10.47 0.93
CA LEU A 218 11.03 -11.23 0.93
C LEU A 218 9.99 -10.55 0.04
N ASN A 219 9.35 -11.34 -0.84
CA ASN A 219 8.15 -10.94 -1.55
C ASN A 219 6.94 -11.49 -0.79
N LEU A 220 5.95 -10.64 -0.48
CA LEU A 220 4.79 -11.03 0.32
C LEU A 220 3.47 -10.62 -0.35
N GLY A 221 2.58 -11.59 -0.50
CA GLY A 221 1.22 -11.46 -1.00
C GLY A 221 0.22 -12.16 -0.09
N SER A 222 -0.99 -12.42 -0.58
CA SER A 222 -2.10 -13.04 0.15
C SER A 222 -1.98 -14.57 0.24
N ARG A 223 -2.77 -15.16 1.15
CA ARG A 223 -2.92 -16.62 1.28
C ARG A 223 -3.41 -17.26 -0.02
N GLU A 224 -4.46 -16.70 -0.59
CA GLU A 224 -5.08 -17.14 -1.81
C GLU A 224 -5.23 -15.99 -2.77
N LYS A 225 -4.91 -16.25 -4.03
CA LYS A 225 -4.93 -15.26 -5.10
C LYS A 225 -6.15 -15.52 -5.98
N PHE A 226 -6.97 -14.51 -6.15
CA PHE A 226 -8.20 -14.56 -6.92
C PHE A 226 -8.10 -13.70 -8.17
N THR A 227 -8.89 -14.02 -9.17
CA THR A 227 -9.13 -13.12 -10.29
C THR A 227 -9.93 -11.90 -9.80
N LEU A 228 -9.84 -10.79 -10.52
CA LEU A 228 -10.64 -9.61 -10.19
C LEU A 228 -12.14 -9.91 -10.25
N LEU A 229 -12.56 -10.79 -11.19
CA LEU A 229 -13.95 -11.24 -11.30
C LEU A 229 -14.41 -11.91 -10.00
N GLU A 230 -13.68 -12.94 -9.54
CA GLU A 230 -14.02 -13.67 -8.32
C GLU A 230 -14.06 -12.75 -7.10
N VAL A 231 -13.08 -11.86 -6.96
CA VAL A 231 -13.04 -10.88 -5.86
C VAL A 231 -14.28 -9.98 -5.86
N LEU A 232 -14.66 -9.45 -7.04
CA LEU A 232 -15.81 -8.55 -7.16
C LEU A 232 -17.14 -9.30 -6.98
N GLU A 233 -17.26 -10.53 -7.47
CA GLU A 233 -18.43 -11.38 -7.25
C GLU A 233 -18.62 -11.70 -5.77
N ILE A 234 -17.54 -12.04 -5.06
CA ILE A 234 -17.55 -12.25 -3.61
C ILE A 234 -18.00 -10.96 -2.90
N LEU A 235 -17.45 -9.81 -3.28
CA LEU A 235 -17.78 -8.53 -2.68
C LEU A 235 -19.26 -8.16 -2.90
N ILE A 236 -19.75 -8.24 -4.14
CA ILE A 236 -21.16 -7.97 -4.50
C ILE A 236 -22.11 -8.91 -3.74
N THR A 237 -21.78 -10.20 -3.66
CA THR A 237 -22.60 -11.18 -2.95
C THR A 237 -22.64 -10.91 -1.45
N ARG A 238 -21.48 -10.64 -0.84
CA ARG A 238 -21.37 -10.38 0.61
C ARG A 238 -22.01 -9.07 1.05
N THR A 239 -22.07 -8.09 0.16
CA THR A 239 -22.69 -6.79 0.42
C THR A 239 -24.16 -6.73 0.00
N GLU A 240 -24.72 -7.82 -0.51
CA GLU A 240 -26.08 -7.92 -1.03
C GLU A 240 -26.39 -6.83 -2.09
N SER A 241 -25.36 -6.35 -2.79
CA SER A 241 -25.48 -5.33 -3.82
C SER A 241 -26.11 -5.88 -5.09
N LYS A 242 -26.92 -5.07 -5.75
CA LYS A 242 -27.50 -5.38 -7.09
C LYS A 242 -26.58 -4.94 -8.23
N SER A 243 -25.35 -4.56 -7.95
CA SER A 243 -24.38 -4.16 -8.95
C SER A 243 -24.10 -5.26 -9.96
N SER A 244 -23.95 -4.89 -11.22
CA SER A 244 -23.58 -5.79 -12.31
C SER A 244 -22.15 -5.54 -12.76
N LEU A 245 -21.43 -6.58 -13.18
CA LEU A 245 -20.10 -6.45 -13.74
C LEU A 245 -20.19 -6.25 -15.26
N VAL A 246 -19.65 -5.12 -15.75
CA VAL A 246 -19.68 -4.77 -17.17
C VAL A 246 -18.28 -4.80 -17.75
N ASN A 247 -18.05 -5.66 -18.74
CA ASN A 247 -16.75 -5.80 -19.38
C ASN A 247 -16.54 -4.72 -20.43
N PHE A 248 -15.45 -3.96 -20.25
CA PHE A 248 -15.00 -2.95 -21.20
C PHE A 248 -13.78 -3.43 -22.00
N PRO A 249 -13.68 -3.08 -23.28
CA PRO A 249 -12.50 -3.39 -24.08
C PRO A 249 -11.28 -2.64 -23.52
N THR A 250 -10.22 -3.38 -23.22
CA THR A 250 -9.06 -2.87 -22.46
C THR A 250 -8.36 -1.71 -23.16
N TRP A 251 -8.06 -1.84 -24.48
CA TRP A 251 -7.28 -0.85 -25.19
C TRP A 251 -7.98 0.51 -25.34
N PRO A 252 -9.22 0.61 -25.84
CA PRO A 252 -9.89 1.91 -25.95
C PRO A 252 -10.11 2.59 -24.61
N THR A 253 -10.39 1.80 -23.57
CA THR A 253 -10.62 2.34 -22.21
C THR A 253 -9.34 2.86 -21.59
N LYS A 254 -8.20 2.16 -21.74
CA LYS A 254 -6.89 2.67 -21.31
C LYS A 254 -6.56 4.01 -22.00
N LEU A 255 -6.86 4.13 -23.29
CA LEU A 255 -6.64 5.37 -24.05
C LEU A 255 -7.50 6.51 -23.50
N LEU A 256 -8.80 6.29 -23.33
CA LEU A 256 -9.73 7.28 -22.77
C LEU A 256 -9.35 7.70 -21.35
N LEU A 257 -9.02 6.74 -20.46
CA LEU A 257 -8.57 7.02 -19.11
C LEU A 257 -7.24 7.81 -19.10
N SER A 258 -6.34 7.52 -20.04
CA SER A 258 -5.07 8.25 -20.15
C SER A 258 -5.28 9.70 -20.57
N ILE A 259 -6.21 9.96 -21.49
CA ILE A 259 -6.60 11.32 -21.89
C ILE A 259 -7.26 12.04 -20.72
N ALA A 260 -8.25 11.40 -20.06
CA ALA A 260 -8.95 11.95 -18.91
C ALA A 260 -8.01 12.28 -17.73
N ALA A 261 -6.99 11.44 -17.50
CA ALA A 261 -5.98 11.67 -16.49
C ALA A 261 -5.08 12.87 -16.80
N ARG A 262 -4.73 13.08 -18.10
CA ARG A 262 -3.94 14.25 -18.53
C ARG A 262 -4.67 15.56 -18.29
N ILE A 263 -5.96 15.61 -18.57
CA ILE A 263 -6.81 16.79 -18.31
C ILE A 263 -7.33 16.85 -16.86
N LYS A 264 -6.83 15.98 -15.97
CA LYS A 264 -7.16 15.91 -14.55
C LYS A 264 -8.64 15.62 -14.25
N LEU A 265 -9.34 15.00 -15.18
CA LEU A 265 -10.76 14.64 -15.03
C LEU A 265 -10.94 13.41 -14.14
N VAL A 266 -9.97 12.51 -14.08
CA VAL A 266 -9.98 11.30 -13.24
C VAL A 266 -8.81 11.32 -12.23
N PRO A 267 -8.98 10.76 -11.02
CA PRO A 267 -7.96 10.77 -9.97
C PRO A 267 -6.85 9.72 -10.16
N PHE A 268 -6.80 9.05 -11.31
CA PHE A 268 -5.81 8.01 -11.58
C PHE A 268 -4.45 8.58 -11.97
N ALA A 269 -3.39 8.03 -11.39
CA ALA A 269 -2.05 8.28 -11.88
C ALA A 269 -1.80 7.47 -13.18
N PRO A 270 -0.98 7.99 -14.12
CA PRO A 270 -0.73 7.32 -15.40
C PRO A 270 -0.25 5.87 -15.25
N TYR A 271 0.54 5.56 -14.21
CA TYR A 271 1.03 4.21 -13.98
C TYR A 271 -0.10 3.23 -13.58
N GLN A 272 -1.09 3.70 -12.84
CA GLN A 272 -2.24 2.89 -12.43
C GLN A 272 -3.07 2.47 -13.63
N ILE A 273 -3.28 3.40 -14.58
CA ILE A 273 -3.97 3.11 -15.84
C ILE A 273 -3.19 2.08 -16.67
N LYS A 274 -1.85 2.18 -16.69
CA LYS A 274 -1.01 1.20 -17.37
C LYS A 274 -1.08 -0.18 -16.77
N LEU A 275 -1.05 -0.29 -15.43
CA LEU A 275 -1.16 -1.57 -14.72
C LEU A 275 -2.56 -2.16 -14.77
N TYR A 276 -3.58 -1.35 -15.03
CA TYR A 276 -4.94 -1.83 -15.12
C TYR A 276 -5.10 -2.79 -16.30
N GLY A 277 -5.55 -4.00 -16.03
CA GLY A 277 -5.65 -5.06 -17.03
C GLY A 277 -4.35 -5.83 -17.28
N GLU A 278 -3.36 -5.71 -16.39
CA GLU A 278 -2.16 -6.56 -16.35
C GLU A 278 -2.23 -7.47 -15.11
N GLU A 279 -1.81 -8.70 -15.27
CA GLU A 279 -1.73 -9.67 -14.20
C GLU A 279 -0.47 -9.44 -13.36
N PHE A 280 -0.61 -9.50 -12.02
CA PHE A 280 0.50 -9.20 -11.15
C PHE A 280 0.37 -9.89 -9.78
N TYR A 281 1.01 -11.04 -9.60
CA TYR A 281 1.01 -11.77 -8.34
C TYR A 281 2.35 -12.46 -8.07
N PHE A 282 2.62 -12.76 -6.80
CA PHE A 282 3.85 -13.39 -6.35
C PHE A 282 3.73 -14.91 -6.20
N ASP A 283 4.83 -15.64 -6.45
CA ASP A 283 5.10 -16.90 -5.77
C ASP A 283 5.86 -16.60 -4.48
N ASP A 284 5.13 -16.42 -3.41
CA ASP A 284 5.62 -16.00 -2.11
C ASP A 284 5.67 -17.13 -1.07
N ARG A 285 5.42 -18.37 -1.50
CA ARG A 285 5.40 -19.56 -0.63
C ARG A 285 6.72 -19.77 0.11
N ALA A 286 7.86 -19.50 -0.52
CA ALA A 286 9.17 -19.59 0.10
C ALA A 286 9.36 -18.55 1.21
N SER A 287 8.92 -17.29 0.97
CA SER A 287 8.96 -16.22 1.96
C SER A 287 8.14 -16.54 3.21
N TRP A 288 6.91 -17.02 3.04
CA TRP A 288 6.04 -17.38 4.18
C TRP A 288 6.59 -18.59 4.96
N ARG A 289 7.13 -19.60 4.28
CA ARG A 289 7.80 -20.74 4.95
C ARG A 289 9.01 -20.30 5.76
N LEU A 290 9.85 -19.41 5.22
CA LEU A 290 11.02 -18.89 5.91
C LEU A 290 10.64 -18.11 7.18
N LEU A 291 9.54 -17.38 7.13
CA LEU A 291 8.98 -16.70 8.30
C LEU A 291 8.34 -17.65 9.32
N HIS A 292 8.14 -18.94 8.99
CA HIS A 292 7.31 -19.87 9.78
C HIS A 292 5.91 -19.29 10.08
N LEU A 293 5.32 -18.61 9.09
CA LEU A 293 3.99 -18.03 9.15
C LEU A 293 3.14 -18.52 7.99
N THR A 294 1.83 -18.57 8.24
CA THR A 294 0.82 -18.70 7.18
C THR A 294 0.02 -17.40 7.14
N PRO A 295 -0.17 -16.79 5.97
CA PRO A 295 -1.05 -15.63 5.86
C PRO A 295 -2.47 -16.03 6.21
N LYS A 296 -3.17 -15.17 6.96
CA LYS A 296 -4.54 -15.43 7.42
C LYS A 296 -5.56 -15.11 6.35
N PHE A 297 -5.31 -14.07 5.58
CA PHE A 297 -6.28 -13.47 4.67
C PHE A 297 -5.98 -13.77 3.21
N SER A 298 -7.02 -14.07 2.46
CA SER A 298 -7.03 -14.08 1.00
C SER A 298 -7.11 -12.66 0.43
N SER A 299 -6.88 -12.50 -0.88
CA SER A 299 -7.10 -11.22 -1.58
C SER A 299 -8.54 -10.72 -1.44
N ALA A 300 -9.53 -11.62 -1.45
CA ALA A 300 -10.94 -11.26 -1.30
C ALA A 300 -11.25 -10.76 0.12
N GLU A 301 -10.73 -11.44 1.15
CA GLU A 301 -10.92 -11.01 2.54
C GLU A 301 -10.26 -9.66 2.82
N ALA A 302 -9.10 -9.38 2.22
CA ALA A 302 -8.45 -8.07 2.35
C ALA A 302 -9.30 -6.93 1.75
N ILE A 303 -9.96 -7.16 0.62
CA ILE A 303 -10.87 -6.19 0.00
C ILE A 303 -12.16 -6.03 0.81
N LEU A 304 -12.73 -7.13 1.32
CA LEU A 304 -13.91 -7.08 2.18
C LEU A 304 -13.65 -6.25 3.43
N ALA A 305 -12.54 -6.46 4.12
CA ALA A 305 -12.17 -5.69 5.30
C ALA A 305 -12.02 -4.18 4.99
N ALA A 306 -11.47 -3.85 3.81
CA ALA A 306 -11.40 -2.47 3.35
C ALA A 306 -12.79 -1.87 3.06
N TYR A 307 -13.69 -2.65 2.45
CA TYR A 307 -15.08 -2.22 2.19
C TYR A 307 -15.88 -2.01 3.48
N GLU A 308 -15.79 -2.93 4.43
CA GLU A 308 -16.46 -2.79 5.73
C GLU A 308 -16.02 -1.52 6.46
N SER A 309 -14.72 -1.23 6.45
CA SER A 309 -14.20 0.02 7.01
C SER A 309 -14.72 1.26 6.26
N TYR A 310 -14.83 1.20 4.93
CA TYR A 310 -15.42 2.26 4.12
C TYR A 310 -16.88 2.53 4.50
N MET A 311 -17.68 1.48 4.69
CA MET A 311 -19.09 1.63 5.12
C MET A 311 -19.23 2.24 6.51
N LEU A 312 -18.37 1.84 7.46
CA LEU A 312 -18.32 2.44 8.78
C LEU A 312 -17.95 3.93 8.75
N GLU A 313 -17.00 4.34 7.91
CA GLU A 313 -16.64 5.75 7.73
C GLU A 313 -17.80 6.56 7.17
N ILE A 314 -18.53 6.08 6.16
CA ILE A 314 -19.69 6.75 5.59
C ILE A 314 -20.82 6.88 6.61
N THR A 315 -21.13 5.79 7.33
CA THR A 315 -22.19 5.81 8.33
C THR A 315 -21.89 6.79 9.45
N SER A 316 -20.64 6.86 9.90
CA SER A 316 -20.21 7.82 10.92
C SER A 316 -20.26 9.28 10.44
N LEU A 317 -19.92 9.55 9.17
CA LEU A 317 -20.01 10.89 8.57
C LEU A 317 -21.45 11.36 8.38
N ASN A 318 -22.39 10.46 8.12
CA ASN A 318 -23.80 10.78 7.99
C ASN A 318 -24.45 11.06 9.36
N SER A 319 -23.88 10.58 10.45
CA SER A 319 -24.35 10.83 11.82
C SER A 319 -23.82 12.16 12.41
N VAL A 320 -22.77 12.75 11.86
CA VAL A 320 -22.15 14.01 12.31
C VAL A 320 -22.22 15.05 11.21
N SER A 321 -23.30 15.82 11.19
CA SER A 321 -23.35 17.06 10.40
C SER A 321 -22.51 18.10 11.11
N VAL A 322 -21.28 18.38 10.69
CA VAL A 322 -20.58 19.69 10.76
C VAL A 322 -19.08 19.57 10.40
N HIS A 323 -18.61 20.52 9.56
CA HIS A 323 -17.24 20.83 9.13
C HIS A 323 -16.59 19.96 8.03
N LYS A 324 -17.12 20.10 6.82
CA LYS A 324 -16.50 19.76 5.54
C LYS A 324 -15.63 20.92 5.05
N SER A 325 -14.31 20.83 5.00
CA SER A 325 -13.57 21.75 4.12
C SER A 325 -12.24 21.32 3.51
N ARG A 326 -11.65 20.17 3.83
CA ARG A 326 -10.38 19.74 3.21
C ARG A 326 -10.37 18.40 2.44
N ARG A 327 -11.37 17.53 2.61
CA ARG A 327 -11.53 16.28 1.82
C ARG A 327 -12.35 16.45 0.53
N ILE A 328 -12.93 17.61 0.31
CA ILE A 328 -13.92 17.90 -0.75
C ILE A 328 -13.33 17.76 -2.17
N SER A 329 -12.05 18.04 -2.42
CA SER A 329 -11.54 18.07 -3.81
C SER A 329 -11.29 16.67 -4.43
N SER A 330 -10.92 15.68 -3.66
CA SER A 330 -10.75 14.30 -4.14
C SER A 330 -12.09 13.56 -4.16
N ALA A 331 -12.93 13.76 -3.16
CA ALA A 331 -14.30 13.23 -3.11
C ALA A 331 -15.15 13.76 -4.28
N LEU A 332 -15.14 15.06 -4.56
CA LEU A 332 -15.87 15.66 -5.69
C LEU A 332 -15.43 15.08 -7.06
N LYS A 333 -14.15 14.74 -7.24
CA LYS A 333 -13.66 14.12 -8.49
C LYS A 333 -14.08 12.67 -8.61
N ILE A 334 -14.12 11.94 -7.50
CA ILE A 334 -14.65 10.58 -7.43
C ILE A 334 -16.15 10.63 -7.71
N ASP A 335 -16.88 11.53 -7.09
CA ASP A 335 -18.32 11.72 -7.28
C ASP A 335 -18.66 12.04 -8.75
N LEU A 336 -17.89 12.93 -9.39
CA LEU A 336 -18.08 13.25 -10.80
C LEU A 336 -17.80 12.04 -11.70
N MET A 337 -16.76 11.26 -11.39
CA MET A 337 -16.42 10.07 -12.17
C MET A 337 -17.47 8.97 -11.99
N VAL A 338 -17.93 8.73 -10.77
CA VAL A 338 -19.02 7.79 -10.46
C VAL A 338 -20.30 8.23 -11.17
N TRP A 339 -20.65 9.52 -11.11
CA TRP A 339 -21.78 10.08 -11.82
C TRP A 339 -21.69 9.88 -13.34
N CYS A 340 -20.51 10.10 -13.94
CA CYS A 340 -20.29 9.82 -15.36
C CYS A 340 -20.45 8.34 -15.69
N LEU A 341 -19.92 7.44 -14.86
CA LEU A 341 -20.06 5.99 -15.04
C LEU A 341 -21.52 5.53 -14.90
N ILE A 342 -22.23 6.07 -13.92
CA ILE A 342 -23.66 5.78 -13.72
C ILE A 342 -24.47 6.26 -14.93
N ARG A 343 -24.19 7.44 -15.47
CA ARG A 343 -24.87 7.96 -16.66
C ARG A 343 -24.55 7.17 -17.92
N LEU A 344 -23.30 6.76 -18.10
CA LEU A 344 -22.92 5.87 -19.20
C LEU A 344 -23.64 4.51 -19.12
N ASN A 345 -23.82 3.98 -17.92
CA ASN A 345 -24.58 2.76 -17.67
C ASN A 345 -26.06 2.90 -17.98
N LEU A 346 -26.69 4.02 -17.63
CA LEU A 346 -28.09 4.29 -17.97
C LEU A 346 -28.30 4.37 -19.49
N ILE A 347 -27.29 4.84 -20.23
CA ILE A 347 -27.31 4.87 -21.70
C ILE A 347 -27.15 3.44 -22.27
N TYR A 348 -26.24 2.63 -21.67
CA TYR A 348 -25.99 1.26 -22.12
C TYR A 348 -27.15 0.31 -21.80
N ALA A 349 -27.79 0.48 -20.63
CA ALA A 349 -28.96 -0.30 -20.21
C ALA A 349 -30.25 0.02 -21.03
N LYS A 350 -30.35 1.23 -21.62
CA LYS A 350 -31.46 1.60 -22.50
C LYS A 350 -31.30 1.06 -23.93
N ASN A 351 -30.10 0.59 -24.29
CA ASN A 351 -29.79 0.06 -25.63
C ASN A 351 -29.67 -1.46 -25.64
N LYS A 352 -30.08 -2.16 -24.56
CA LYS A 352 -30.29 -3.57 -24.44
C LYS A 352 -31.79 -3.83 -24.20
#